data_c06a4f60a2c26c0a4b7163d238e6d0fd
#
_entry.id   c06a4f60a2c26c0a4b7163d238e6d0fd
#
_cell.length_a   1.000
_cell.length_b   1.000
_cell.length_c   1.000
_cell.angle_alpha   90.00
_cell.angle_beta   90.00
_cell.angle_gamma   90.00
#
_symmetry.space_group_name_H-M   'P 1'
#
loop_
_entity.id
_entity.type
_entity.pdbx_description
1 polymer ?
#
loop_
_entity_poly.entity_id
_entity_poly.type
_entity_poly.pdbx_seq_one_letter_code
_entity_poly.pdbx_strand_id
1 'polypeptide(L)'
;MRLFVLTRHAHSTLNREGRVNGDPGVSGPLTPEGKGQAEHLGVQLSALPVDLCVYTRFGRTLETAELALAGQTVPRVVEPLLDDVDVGELEGATLEEYRAWKHEHRRDEPFPGGESLDDAALRYAKAFRKLLARPERTVLVVCHEIPVRYALNAAAGSDDLDGPEHAVSNATPYLFDDGALERAAERVEQITRSGRRAQPKRGE
;
A
#
# COMPACT_ATOMS: atom_id res chain seq x y z
N MET A 1 -14.01 15.96 11.17
CA MET A 1 -13.84 14.81 10.26
C MET A 1 -12.49 14.98 9.58
N ARG A 2 -11.64 14.00 9.66
CA ARG A 2 -10.36 13.96 8.96
C ARG A 2 -10.52 13.20 7.66
N LEU A 3 -9.64 13.45 6.70
CA LEU A 3 -9.62 12.80 5.40
C LEU A 3 -8.23 12.18 5.15
N PHE A 4 -8.21 10.91 4.86
CA PHE A 4 -7.03 10.18 4.43
C PHE A 4 -7.20 9.81 2.95
N VAL A 5 -6.33 10.32 2.11
CA VAL A 5 -6.31 10.04 0.68
C VAL A 5 -5.20 9.02 0.43
N LEU A 6 -5.56 7.75 0.33
CA LEU A 6 -4.61 6.69 0.00
C LEU A 6 -4.50 6.56 -1.51
N THR A 7 -3.28 6.42 -2.01
CA THR A 7 -3.04 6.19 -3.43
C THR A 7 -1.87 5.24 -3.65
N ARG A 8 -1.97 4.40 -4.67
CA ARG A 8 -0.84 3.66 -5.21
C ARG A 8 0.09 4.63 -5.93
N HIS A 9 1.40 4.46 -5.81
CA HIS A 9 2.36 5.21 -6.61
C HIS A 9 2.01 5.18 -8.11
N ALA A 10 2.43 6.19 -8.85
CA ALA A 10 2.27 6.26 -10.30
C ALA A 10 3.10 5.18 -11.02
N HIS A 11 2.79 4.92 -12.28
CA HIS A 11 3.38 3.85 -13.08
C HIS A 11 4.92 3.96 -13.15
N SER A 12 5.61 2.90 -12.72
CA SER A 12 7.07 2.82 -12.67
C SER A 12 7.66 1.96 -13.78
N THR A 13 8.97 2.01 -13.97
CA THR A 13 9.69 1.17 -14.92
C THR A 13 9.51 -0.31 -14.64
N LEU A 14 9.51 -0.72 -13.36
CA LEU A 14 9.29 -2.11 -12.96
C LEU A 14 7.84 -2.57 -13.21
N ASN A 15 6.85 -1.66 -13.07
CA ASN A 15 5.48 -1.97 -13.50
C ASN A 15 5.41 -2.24 -15.01
N ARG A 16 6.09 -1.42 -15.83
CA ARG A 16 6.14 -1.60 -17.28
C ARG A 16 6.81 -2.93 -17.68
N GLU A 17 7.80 -3.36 -16.91
CA GLU A 17 8.53 -4.61 -17.12
C GLU A 17 7.79 -5.83 -16.56
N GLY A 18 6.67 -5.63 -15.84
CA GLY A 18 5.93 -6.71 -15.21
C GLY A 18 6.71 -7.42 -14.11
N ARG A 19 7.57 -6.70 -13.40
CA ARG A 19 8.43 -7.24 -12.33
C ARG A 19 7.97 -6.82 -10.95
N VAL A 20 8.13 -7.73 -10.01
CA VAL A 20 7.89 -7.50 -8.59
C VAL A 20 9.04 -6.69 -7.98
N ASN A 21 8.73 -5.77 -7.08
CA ASN A 21 9.73 -5.01 -6.35
C ASN A 21 9.26 -4.71 -4.93
N GLY A 22 9.76 -5.48 -3.98
CA GLY A 22 9.56 -5.36 -2.55
C GLY A 22 10.75 -4.78 -1.78
N ASP A 23 11.89 -4.57 -2.45
CA ASP A 23 13.08 -3.95 -1.85
C ASP A 23 13.14 -2.44 -2.18
N PRO A 24 13.09 -1.55 -1.17
CA PRO A 24 13.24 -0.10 -1.38
C PRO A 24 14.63 0.31 -1.88
N GLY A 25 15.64 -0.55 -1.76
CA GLY A 25 16.99 -0.34 -2.31
C GLY A 25 17.06 -0.49 -3.83
N VAL A 26 16.08 -1.16 -4.44
CA VAL A 26 16.01 -1.34 -5.89
C VAL A 26 15.37 -0.13 -6.55
N SER A 27 16.08 0.47 -7.50
CA SER A 27 15.60 1.65 -8.23
C SER A 27 14.50 1.27 -9.23
N GLY A 28 13.37 1.98 -9.18
CA GLY A 28 12.26 1.83 -10.10
C GLY A 28 11.59 3.20 -10.32
N PRO A 29 12.22 4.13 -11.07
CA PRO A 29 11.69 5.47 -11.28
C PRO A 29 10.37 5.43 -12.05
N LEU A 30 9.62 6.53 -11.98
CA LEU A 30 8.39 6.67 -12.76
C LEU A 30 8.68 6.70 -14.27
N THR A 31 7.80 6.08 -15.04
CA THR A 31 7.81 6.23 -16.49
C THR A 31 7.28 7.63 -16.90
N PRO A 32 7.47 8.08 -18.16
CA PRO A 32 6.84 9.30 -18.64
C PRO A 32 5.31 9.30 -18.45
N GLU A 33 4.65 8.16 -18.67
CA GLU A 33 3.23 7.96 -18.35
C GLU A 33 2.96 8.15 -16.85
N GLY A 34 3.78 7.54 -16.00
CA GLY A 34 3.66 7.68 -14.54
C GLY A 34 3.80 9.10 -14.05
N LYS A 35 4.70 9.89 -14.65
CA LYS A 35 4.83 11.31 -14.34
C LYS A 35 3.54 12.06 -14.64
N GLY A 36 2.94 11.85 -15.81
CA GLY A 36 1.64 12.42 -16.17
C GLY A 36 0.51 11.96 -15.22
N GLN A 37 0.52 10.70 -14.77
CA GLN A 37 -0.45 10.20 -13.78
C GLN A 37 -0.29 10.94 -12.43
N ALA A 38 0.94 11.16 -11.97
CA ALA A 38 1.21 11.87 -10.72
C ALA A 38 0.81 13.36 -10.80
N GLU A 39 1.08 14.02 -11.91
CA GLU A 39 0.63 15.39 -12.16
C GLU A 39 -0.90 15.49 -12.21
N HIS A 40 -1.57 14.50 -12.84
CA HIS A 40 -3.03 14.44 -12.86
C HIS A 40 -3.63 14.24 -11.46
N LEU A 41 -3.00 13.40 -10.63
CA LEU A 41 -3.36 13.27 -9.21
C LEU A 41 -3.31 14.64 -8.51
N GLY A 42 -2.28 15.45 -8.79
CA GLY A 42 -2.17 16.80 -8.25
C GLY A 42 -3.34 17.70 -8.67
N VAL A 43 -3.79 17.60 -9.93
CA VAL A 43 -4.99 18.32 -10.40
C VAL A 43 -6.24 17.87 -9.65
N GLN A 44 -6.43 16.57 -9.45
CA GLN A 44 -7.57 16.02 -8.69
C GLN A 44 -7.56 16.48 -7.22
N LEU A 45 -6.39 16.68 -6.64
CA LEU A 45 -6.22 17.12 -5.25
C LEU A 45 -6.21 18.64 -5.09
N SER A 46 -6.26 19.42 -6.18
CA SER A 46 -6.06 20.88 -6.16
C SER A 46 -7.06 21.64 -5.26
N ALA A 47 -8.27 21.11 -5.06
CA ALA A 47 -9.28 21.68 -4.18
C ALA A 47 -9.19 21.20 -2.72
N LEU A 48 -8.29 20.26 -2.41
CA LEU A 48 -8.12 19.71 -1.06
C LEU A 48 -6.91 20.35 -0.39
N PRO A 49 -7.07 20.98 0.78
CA PRO A 49 -5.94 21.46 1.57
C PRO A 49 -5.22 20.27 2.19
N VAL A 50 -4.17 19.75 1.56
CA VAL A 50 -3.36 18.67 2.11
C VAL A 50 -2.45 19.22 3.20
N ASP A 51 -2.61 18.74 4.44
CA ASP A 51 -1.82 19.18 5.59
C ASP A 51 -0.51 18.39 5.74
N LEU A 52 -0.49 17.13 5.28
CA LEU A 52 0.63 16.23 5.38
C LEU A 52 0.65 15.27 4.19
N CYS A 53 1.84 14.97 3.68
CA CYS A 53 2.06 13.85 2.78
C CYS A 53 2.89 12.77 3.46
N VAL A 54 2.37 11.55 3.47
CA VAL A 54 3.05 10.34 3.93
C VAL A 54 3.41 9.50 2.71
N TYR A 55 4.66 9.04 2.64
CA TYR A 55 5.14 8.19 1.55
C TYR A 55 6.04 7.08 2.11
N THR A 56 6.40 6.09 1.30
CA THR A 56 7.21 4.95 1.71
C THR A 56 8.69 5.15 1.38
N ARG A 57 9.56 4.22 1.76
CA ARG A 57 11.00 4.28 1.45
C ARG A 57 11.32 4.14 -0.04
N PHE A 58 10.36 3.82 -0.89
CA PHE A 58 10.54 3.60 -2.32
C PHE A 58 10.59 4.92 -3.11
N GLY A 59 11.59 5.09 -3.98
CA GLY A 59 11.74 6.30 -4.79
C GLY A 59 10.51 6.64 -5.63
N ARG A 60 9.78 5.63 -6.15
CA ARG A 60 8.55 5.82 -6.92
C ARG A 60 7.41 6.46 -6.13
N THR A 61 7.33 6.24 -4.82
CA THR A 61 6.32 6.89 -3.97
C THR A 61 6.68 8.33 -3.68
N LEU A 62 7.98 8.61 -3.43
CA LEU A 62 8.48 9.97 -3.27
C LEU A 62 8.28 10.79 -4.56
N GLU A 63 8.70 10.27 -5.72
CA GLU A 63 8.55 10.95 -7.01
C GLU A 63 7.06 11.24 -7.34
N THR A 64 6.16 10.28 -7.03
CA THR A 64 4.71 10.50 -7.16
C THR A 64 4.22 11.64 -6.26
N ALA A 65 4.65 11.65 -4.99
CA ALA A 65 4.27 12.69 -4.04
C ALA A 65 4.79 14.08 -4.44
N GLU A 66 6.01 14.16 -4.94
CA GLU A 66 6.63 15.42 -5.39
C GLU A 66 5.89 16.03 -6.58
N LEU A 67 5.54 15.21 -7.57
CA LEU A 67 4.80 15.66 -8.75
C LEU A 67 3.35 16.03 -8.41
N ALA A 68 2.67 15.21 -7.60
CA ALA A 68 1.29 15.48 -7.18
C ALA A 68 1.15 16.75 -6.33
N LEU A 69 2.17 17.12 -5.59
CA LEU A 69 2.19 18.31 -4.72
C LEU A 69 3.10 19.42 -5.26
N ALA A 70 3.38 19.41 -6.56
CA ALA A 70 4.22 20.43 -7.17
C ALA A 70 3.66 21.84 -6.92
N GLY A 71 4.55 22.75 -6.49
CA GLY A 71 4.17 24.13 -6.14
C GLY A 71 3.48 24.31 -4.79
N GLN A 72 3.28 23.25 -4.01
CA GLN A 72 2.69 23.29 -2.68
C GLN A 72 3.75 23.05 -1.59
N THR A 73 3.64 23.80 -0.48
CA THR A 73 4.50 23.59 0.69
C THR A 73 3.79 22.68 1.68
N VAL A 74 3.86 21.37 1.44
CA VAL A 74 3.27 20.33 2.29
C VAL A 74 4.38 19.56 2.99
N PRO A 75 4.35 19.41 4.33
CA PRO A 75 5.27 18.55 5.07
C PRO A 75 5.23 17.11 4.53
N ARG A 76 6.37 16.45 4.44
CA ARG A 76 6.50 15.07 3.94
C ARG A 76 7.17 14.18 4.98
N VAL A 77 6.60 13.00 5.20
CA VAL A 77 7.09 12.03 6.19
C VAL A 77 7.18 10.64 5.58
N VAL A 78 8.28 9.96 5.80
CA VAL A 78 8.45 8.54 5.42
C VAL A 78 7.75 7.65 6.44
N GLU A 79 6.96 6.67 5.95
CA GLU A 79 6.30 5.65 6.76
C GLU A 79 6.69 4.24 6.28
N PRO A 80 7.71 3.62 6.86
CA PRO A 80 8.17 2.28 6.47
C PRO A 80 7.13 1.17 6.67
N LEU A 81 6.16 1.39 7.59
CA LEU A 81 5.08 0.42 7.78
C LEU A 81 4.14 0.29 6.56
N LEU A 82 4.22 1.22 5.60
CA LEU A 82 3.47 1.18 4.35
C LEU A 82 4.31 0.74 3.14
N ASP A 83 5.55 0.32 3.34
CA ASP A 83 6.37 -0.25 2.27
C ASP A 83 5.67 -1.43 1.60
N ASP A 84 6.04 -1.72 0.36
CA ASP A 84 5.52 -2.92 -0.33
C ASP A 84 5.92 -4.19 0.42
N VAL A 85 5.33 -5.31 0.03
CA VAL A 85 5.65 -6.62 0.62
C VAL A 85 7.11 -6.97 0.29
N ASP A 86 7.86 -7.32 1.33
CA ASP A 86 9.19 -7.88 1.17
C ASP A 86 9.06 -9.32 0.62
N VAL A 87 9.34 -9.48 -0.66
CA VAL A 87 9.23 -10.75 -1.36
C VAL A 87 10.55 -11.56 -1.36
N GLY A 88 11.58 -11.05 -0.68
CA GLY A 88 12.86 -11.73 -0.51
C GLY A 88 13.46 -12.19 -1.83
N GLU A 89 13.68 -13.50 -1.99
CA GLU A 89 14.29 -14.08 -3.18
C GLU A 89 13.47 -13.94 -4.49
N LEU A 90 12.18 -13.53 -4.37
CA LEU A 90 11.35 -13.20 -5.52
C LEU A 90 11.51 -11.75 -5.99
N GLU A 91 12.43 -10.96 -5.40
CA GLU A 91 12.75 -9.62 -5.89
C GLU A 91 13.15 -9.65 -7.36
N GLY A 92 12.51 -8.82 -8.19
CA GLY A 92 12.74 -8.80 -9.64
C GLY A 92 12.11 -9.95 -10.43
N ALA A 93 11.44 -10.90 -9.79
CA ALA A 93 10.67 -11.94 -10.46
C ALA A 93 9.52 -11.35 -11.29
N THR A 94 9.02 -12.13 -12.24
CA THR A 94 7.84 -11.74 -13.02
C THR A 94 6.57 -11.80 -12.17
N LEU A 95 5.54 -11.05 -12.57
CA LEU A 95 4.22 -11.12 -11.93
C LEU A 95 3.58 -12.52 -12.03
N GLU A 96 3.95 -13.30 -13.05
CA GLU A 96 3.49 -14.67 -13.22
C GLU A 96 4.10 -15.58 -12.14
N GLU A 97 5.41 -15.53 -11.95
CA GLU A 97 6.13 -16.29 -10.91
C GLU A 97 5.61 -15.93 -9.51
N TYR A 98 5.42 -14.64 -9.24
CA TYR A 98 4.85 -14.16 -7.97
C TYR A 98 3.42 -14.71 -7.74
N ARG A 99 2.56 -14.71 -8.78
CA ARG A 99 1.20 -15.21 -8.68
C ARG A 99 1.18 -16.74 -8.51
N ALA A 100 2.07 -17.45 -9.20
CA ALA A 100 2.23 -18.90 -9.05
C ALA A 100 2.60 -19.25 -7.61
N TRP A 101 3.60 -18.56 -7.06
CA TRP A 101 3.99 -18.74 -5.65
C TRP A 101 2.82 -18.51 -4.69
N LYS A 102 2.08 -17.41 -4.86
CA LYS A 102 0.90 -17.11 -4.02
C LYS A 102 -0.22 -18.15 -4.13
N HIS A 103 -0.37 -18.79 -5.28
CA HIS A 103 -1.37 -19.83 -5.49
C HIS A 103 -1.00 -21.14 -4.77
N GLU A 104 0.29 -21.43 -4.66
CA GLU A 104 0.81 -22.67 -4.07
C GLU A 104 1.02 -22.56 -2.54
N HIS A 105 1.10 -21.33 -2.01
CA HIS A 105 1.43 -21.07 -0.62
C HIS A 105 0.30 -20.32 0.10
N ARG A 106 0.27 -20.48 1.40
CA ARG A 106 -0.72 -19.82 2.26
C ARG A 106 -0.30 -18.37 2.53
N ARG A 107 -1.26 -17.53 2.92
CA ARG A 107 -1.00 -16.12 3.25
C ARG A 107 -0.04 -15.91 4.41
N ASP A 108 0.03 -16.85 5.35
CA ASP A 108 0.92 -16.80 6.52
C ASP A 108 2.27 -17.48 6.30
N GLU A 109 2.50 -18.09 5.13
CA GLU A 109 3.81 -18.58 4.73
C GLU A 109 4.65 -17.44 4.16
N PRO A 110 5.86 -17.19 4.72
CA PRO A 110 6.71 -16.10 4.25
C PRO A 110 7.32 -16.43 2.87
N PHE A 111 7.49 -15.43 2.05
CA PHE A 111 8.34 -15.53 0.87
C PHE A 111 9.76 -15.94 1.30
N PRO A 112 10.48 -16.74 0.51
CA PRO A 112 11.86 -17.12 0.85
C PRO A 112 12.74 -15.87 1.08
N GLY A 113 13.25 -15.72 2.30
CA GLY A 113 14.04 -14.55 2.68
C GLY A 113 13.25 -13.25 2.88
N GLY A 114 11.92 -13.29 2.78
CA GLY A 114 11.03 -12.14 2.91
C GLY A 114 10.00 -12.26 4.04
N GLU A 115 8.91 -11.48 3.97
CA GLU A 115 7.78 -11.54 4.90
C GLU A 115 6.60 -12.33 4.31
N SER A 116 5.63 -12.71 5.14
CA SER A 116 4.36 -13.26 4.66
C SER A 116 3.36 -12.15 4.33
N LEU A 117 2.33 -12.46 3.54
CA LEU A 117 1.24 -11.51 3.26
C LEU A 117 0.49 -11.12 4.54
N ASP A 118 0.42 -12.01 5.51
CA ASP A 118 -0.20 -11.74 6.80
C ASP A 118 0.68 -10.86 7.70
N ASP A 119 2.01 -10.99 7.64
CA ASP A 119 2.92 -10.07 8.34
C ASP A 119 2.85 -8.66 7.74
N ALA A 120 2.85 -8.56 6.41
CA ALA A 120 2.62 -7.30 5.71
C ALA A 120 1.27 -6.67 6.09
N ALA A 121 0.19 -7.46 6.11
CA ALA A 121 -1.15 -6.98 6.48
C ALA A 121 -1.16 -6.40 7.91
N LEU A 122 -0.57 -7.09 8.88
CA LEU A 122 -0.46 -6.59 10.27
C LEU A 122 0.38 -5.31 10.35
N ARG A 123 1.42 -5.20 9.54
CA ARG A 123 2.25 -4.01 9.43
C ARG A 123 1.43 -2.83 8.87
N TYR A 124 0.59 -3.05 7.86
CA TYR A 124 -0.32 -2.04 7.31
C TYR A 124 -1.38 -1.59 8.33
N ALA A 125 -1.98 -2.53 9.06
CA ALA A 125 -2.93 -2.17 10.12
C ALA A 125 -2.30 -1.26 11.19
N LYS A 126 -1.04 -1.52 11.59
CA LYS A 126 -0.28 -0.63 12.48
C LYS A 126 -0.07 0.76 11.87
N ALA A 127 0.22 0.83 10.56
CA ALA A 127 0.35 2.09 9.85
C ALA A 127 -0.97 2.88 9.84
N PHE A 128 -2.09 2.23 9.58
CA PHE A 128 -3.42 2.87 9.61
C PHE A 128 -3.74 3.43 10.99
N ARG A 129 -3.45 2.70 12.07
CA ARG A 129 -3.60 3.22 13.44
C ARG A 129 -2.68 4.40 13.72
N LYS A 130 -1.46 4.38 13.19
CA LYS A 130 -0.52 5.50 13.31
C LYS A 130 -1.01 6.74 12.55
N LEU A 131 -1.62 6.57 11.37
CA LEU A 131 -2.28 7.65 10.64
C LEU A 131 -3.45 8.22 11.44
N LEU A 132 -4.30 7.38 12.02
CA LEU A 132 -5.42 7.78 12.88
C LEU A 132 -4.98 8.54 14.15
N ALA A 133 -3.79 8.31 14.65
CA ALA A 133 -3.25 9.04 15.82
C ALA A 133 -2.69 10.44 15.47
N ARG A 134 -2.62 10.81 14.19
CA ARG A 134 -2.08 12.09 13.75
C ARG A 134 -3.10 13.22 13.92
N PRO A 135 -2.64 14.47 14.18
CA PRO A 135 -3.53 15.62 14.34
C PRO A 135 -3.99 16.25 13.02
N GLU A 136 -3.29 15.98 11.90
CA GLU A 136 -3.56 16.60 10.61
C GLU A 136 -4.96 16.22 10.08
N ARG A 137 -5.64 17.15 9.43
CA ARG A 137 -7.02 16.99 8.96
C ARG A 137 -7.10 16.28 7.61
N THR A 138 -6.17 16.58 6.71
CA THR A 138 -6.10 15.96 5.39
C THR A 138 -4.71 15.39 5.17
N VAL A 139 -4.62 14.08 5.05
CA VAL A 139 -3.36 13.35 4.86
C VAL A 139 -3.36 12.65 3.51
N LEU A 140 -2.44 13.02 2.63
CA LEU A 140 -2.14 12.25 1.42
C LEU A 140 -1.18 11.12 1.78
N VAL A 141 -1.53 9.89 1.39
CA VAL A 141 -0.71 8.70 1.63
C VAL A 141 -0.36 8.06 0.29
N VAL A 142 0.89 8.18 -0.14
CA VAL A 142 1.39 7.56 -1.36
C VAL A 142 2.12 6.27 -1.01
N CYS A 143 1.53 5.14 -1.36
CA CYS A 143 2.05 3.82 -1.03
C CYS A 143 1.95 2.85 -2.22
N HIS A 144 1.59 1.60 -2.00
CA HIS A 144 1.61 0.52 -2.98
C HIS A 144 0.21 -0.07 -3.19
N GLU A 145 0.09 -1.00 -4.12
CA GLU A 145 -1.19 -1.65 -4.44
C GLU A 145 -1.78 -2.37 -3.24
N ILE A 146 -0.98 -3.21 -2.56
CA ILE A 146 -1.48 -4.11 -1.52
C ILE A 146 -2.03 -3.37 -0.30
N PRO A 147 -1.35 -2.38 0.30
CA PRO A 147 -1.92 -1.65 1.44
C PRO A 147 -3.20 -0.88 1.08
N VAL A 148 -3.33 -0.31 -0.13
CA VAL A 148 -4.56 0.36 -0.56
C VAL A 148 -5.68 -0.66 -0.76
N ARG A 149 -5.43 -1.78 -1.44
CA ARG A 149 -6.40 -2.85 -1.67
C ARG A 149 -6.92 -3.42 -0.36
N TYR A 150 -6.02 -3.70 0.59
CA TYR A 150 -6.41 -4.22 1.89
C TYR A 150 -7.25 -3.21 2.69
N ALA A 151 -6.91 -1.92 2.62
CA ALA A 151 -7.72 -0.88 3.25
C ALA A 151 -9.13 -0.81 2.65
N LEU A 152 -9.27 -0.87 1.32
CA LEU A 152 -10.56 -0.83 0.62
C LEU A 152 -11.44 -2.03 1.00
N ASN A 153 -10.92 -3.24 0.84
CA ASN A 153 -11.68 -4.47 1.12
C ASN A 153 -12.07 -4.56 2.60
N ALA A 154 -11.15 -4.27 3.49
CA ALA A 154 -11.41 -4.31 4.92
C ALA A 154 -12.40 -3.22 5.37
N ALA A 155 -12.30 -1.99 4.87
CA ALA A 155 -13.26 -0.92 5.17
C ALA A 155 -14.68 -1.23 4.67
N ALA A 156 -14.78 -1.95 3.54
CA ALA A 156 -16.04 -2.44 2.99
C ALA A 156 -16.62 -3.66 3.74
N GLY A 157 -15.90 -4.20 4.73
CA GLY A 157 -16.34 -5.33 5.54
C GLY A 157 -16.10 -6.71 4.92
N SER A 158 -15.24 -6.81 3.90
CA SER A 158 -14.88 -8.09 3.30
C SER A 158 -14.19 -9.02 4.30
N ASP A 159 -14.40 -10.32 4.15
CA ASP A 159 -13.67 -11.38 4.86
C ASP A 159 -12.37 -11.78 4.15
N ASP A 160 -12.16 -11.27 2.94
CA ASP A 160 -10.98 -11.51 2.11
C ASP A 160 -10.28 -10.19 1.82
N LEU A 161 -9.01 -10.08 2.22
CA LEU A 161 -8.18 -8.88 1.98
C LEU A 161 -7.81 -8.72 0.49
N ASP A 162 -7.76 -9.81 -0.25
CA ASP A 162 -7.55 -9.82 -1.70
C ASP A 162 -8.88 -9.73 -2.49
N GLY A 163 -10.03 -9.74 -1.79
CA GLY A 163 -11.41 -9.84 -2.27
C GLY A 163 -11.89 -8.62 -3.01
N PRO A 164 -13.20 -8.23 -3.11
CA PRO A 164 -13.80 -7.76 -4.39
C PRO A 164 -12.95 -6.75 -5.16
N GLU A 165 -12.22 -5.86 -4.49
CA GLU A 165 -11.23 -4.97 -5.13
C GLU A 165 -9.93 -5.75 -5.39
N HIS A 166 -9.73 -6.17 -6.63
CA HIS A 166 -8.53 -6.93 -7.04
C HIS A 166 -7.43 -6.07 -7.63
N ALA A 167 -7.77 -4.89 -8.18
CA ALA A 167 -6.84 -4.01 -8.85
C ALA A 167 -6.97 -2.57 -8.33
N VAL A 168 -5.85 -2.00 -7.94
CA VAL A 168 -5.74 -0.60 -7.53
C VAL A 168 -4.96 0.15 -8.61
N SER A 169 -5.61 1.10 -9.25
CA SER A 169 -5.00 1.90 -10.32
C SER A 169 -3.90 2.82 -9.77
N ASN A 170 -2.86 3.01 -10.58
CA ASN A 170 -1.77 3.93 -10.26
C ASN A 170 -2.29 5.37 -10.10
N ALA A 171 -1.77 6.10 -9.14
CA ALA A 171 -2.05 7.51 -8.87
C ALA A 171 -3.55 7.87 -8.83
N THR A 172 -4.40 6.93 -8.39
CA THR A 172 -5.83 7.15 -8.20
C THR A 172 -6.10 7.42 -6.71
N PRO A 173 -6.79 8.52 -6.35
CA PRO A 173 -7.09 8.82 -4.96
C PRO A 173 -8.26 7.98 -4.43
N TYR A 174 -8.07 7.30 -3.31
CA TYR A 174 -9.09 6.57 -2.55
C TYR A 174 -9.30 7.26 -1.20
N LEU A 175 -10.54 7.63 -0.91
CA LEU A 175 -10.87 8.50 0.21
C LEU A 175 -11.36 7.69 1.41
N PHE A 176 -10.77 7.92 2.57
CA PHE A 176 -11.17 7.33 3.83
C PHE A 176 -11.40 8.44 4.87
N ASP A 177 -12.51 8.38 5.57
CA ASP A 177 -12.68 9.13 6.81
C ASP A 177 -12.09 8.35 8.00
N ASP A 178 -12.14 8.94 9.20
CA ASP A 178 -11.68 8.30 10.44
C ASP A 178 -12.29 6.90 10.62
N GLY A 179 -13.62 6.79 10.47
CA GLY A 179 -14.33 5.53 10.70
C GLY A 179 -14.01 4.46 9.67
N ALA A 180 -13.85 4.84 8.40
CA ALA A 180 -13.47 3.89 7.34
C ALA A 180 -12.06 3.35 7.55
N LEU A 181 -11.09 4.21 7.90
CA LEU A 181 -9.71 3.79 8.13
C LEU A 181 -9.58 2.97 9.43
N GLU A 182 -10.38 3.28 10.47
CA GLU A 182 -10.45 2.50 11.70
C GLU A 182 -10.99 1.09 11.43
N ARG A 183 -12.13 0.99 10.72
CA ARG A 183 -12.66 -0.32 10.29
C ARG A 183 -11.64 -1.11 9.47
N ALA A 184 -10.91 -0.43 8.57
CA ALA A 184 -9.86 -1.09 7.79
C ALA A 184 -8.80 -1.71 8.70
N ALA A 185 -8.27 -0.95 9.66
CA ALA A 185 -7.26 -1.44 10.60
C ALA A 185 -7.76 -2.63 11.43
N GLU A 186 -8.96 -2.50 12.01
CA GLU A 186 -9.56 -3.56 12.84
C GLU A 186 -9.82 -4.83 12.05
N ARG A 187 -10.39 -4.69 10.85
CA ARG A 187 -10.75 -5.84 10.03
C ARG A 187 -9.52 -6.60 9.53
N VAL A 188 -8.48 -5.88 9.09
CA VAL A 188 -7.18 -6.48 8.74
C VAL A 188 -6.63 -7.31 9.90
N GLU A 189 -6.62 -6.76 11.12
CA GLU A 189 -6.17 -7.47 12.32
C GLU A 189 -7.02 -8.71 12.62
N GLN A 190 -8.34 -8.62 12.48
CA GLN A 190 -9.27 -9.73 12.73
C GLN A 190 -9.05 -10.88 11.75
N ILE A 191 -9.02 -10.60 10.45
CA ILE A 191 -8.83 -11.61 9.41
C ILE A 191 -7.51 -12.35 9.60
N THR A 192 -6.42 -11.60 9.78
CA THR A 192 -5.08 -12.16 9.95
C THR A 192 -4.98 -13.03 11.20
N ARG A 193 -5.57 -12.61 12.34
CA ARG A 193 -5.59 -13.40 13.58
C ARG A 193 -6.44 -14.66 13.43
N SER A 194 -7.56 -14.60 12.75
CA SER A 194 -8.45 -15.75 12.52
C SER A 194 -7.81 -16.78 11.61
N GLY A 195 -7.16 -16.35 10.53
CA GLY A 195 -6.39 -17.22 9.63
C GLY A 195 -5.30 -18.01 10.36
N ARG A 196 -4.55 -17.35 11.24
CA ARG A 196 -3.50 -18.00 12.06
C ARG A 196 -4.05 -18.96 13.12
N ARG A 197 -5.25 -18.73 13.67
CA ARG A 197 -5.88 -19.61 14.70
C ARG A 197 -6.52 -20.87 14.12
N ALA A 198 -6.98 -20.82 12.89
CA ALA A 198 -7.61 -21.96 12.22
C ALA A 198 -6.61 -23.08 11.84
N GLN A 199 -5.33 -22.93 12.18
CA GLN A 199 -4.28 -23.87 11.86
C GLN A 199 -4.08 -24.89 12.99
N PRO A 200 -4.13 -26.21 12.71
CA PRO A 200 -3.56 -27.19 13.61
C PRO A 200 -2.05 -26.91 13.70
N LYS A 201 -1.49 -26.88 14.93
CA LYS A 201 -0.04 -26.90 15.13
C LYS A 201 0.52 -28.06 14.30
N ARG A 202 1.36 -27.76 13.29
CA ARG A 202 2.12 -28.83 12.63
C ARG A 202 2.92 -29.52 13.74
N GLY A 203 2.67 -30.81 13.94
CA GLY A 203 3.28 -31.58 15.01
C GLY A 203 4.80 -31.49 14.99
N GLU A 204 5.36 -31.45 16.17
CA GLU A 204 6.77 -31.72 16.47
C GLU A 204 7.17 -33.10 15.94
#